data_0cd8096fb7aebccafdb2e4ab48f086b8
#
_entry.id   0cd8096fb7aebccafdb2e4ab48f086b8
#
_cell.length_a   1.000
_cell.length_b   1.000
_cell.length_c   1.000
_cell.angle_alpha   90.00
_cell.angle_beta   90.00
_cell.angle_gamma   90.00
#
_symmetry.space_group_name_H-M   'P 1'
#
loop_
_entity.id
_entity.type
_entity.pdbx_description
1 polymer ?
#
loop_
_entity_poly.entity_id
_entity_poly.type
_entity_poly.pdbx_seq_one_letter_code
_entity_poly.pdbx_strand_id
1 'polypeptide(L)' 'MDRDAILAKVIEVVEDTLSLGSDVQLNEGTNLKELGADSFDLLELVTALEDEFSMTFPDEAVGTIATVGEVVDAIAGAQ' A
#
# COMPACT_ATOMS: atom_id res chain seq x y z
N MET A 1 11.77 10.78 0.86
CA MET A 1 11.72 9.83 2.00
C MET A 1 12.57 8.61 1.65
N ASP A 2 13.24 8.04 2.61
CA ASP A 2 13.94 6.79 2.34
C ASP A 2 12.94 5.61 2.32
N ARG A 3 13.42 4.46 1.83
CA ARG A 3 12.54 3.31 1.64
C ARG A 3 11.91 2.81 2.95
N ASP A 4 12.67 2.83 4.04
CA ASP A 4 12.16 2.37 5.32
C ASP A 4 11.04 3.28 5.83
N ALA A 5 11.16 4.58 5.64
CA ALA A 5 10.14 5.53 6.01
C ALA A 5 8.88 5.34 5.16
N ILE A 6 9.07 5.09 3.86
CA ILE A 6 7.95 4.81 2.95
C ILE A 6 7.24 3.53 3.39
N LEU A 7 7.99 2.49 3.68
CA LEU A 7 7.43 1.21 4.11
C LEU A 7 6.60 1.36 5.40
N ALA A 8 7.13 2.08 6.38
CA ALA A 8 6.42 2.29 7.64
C ALA A 8 5.10 3.02 7.40
N LYS A 9 5.12 4.02 6.54
CA LYS A 9 3.93 4.79 6.22
C LYS A 9 2.91 3.97 5.45
N VAL A 10 3.39 3.17 4.50
CA VAL A 10 2.51 2.27 3.73
C VAL A 10 1.81 1.28 4.66
N ILE A 11 2.55 0.68 5.58
CA ILE A 11 1.98 -0.27 6.53
C ILE A 11 0.89 0.41 7.36
N GLU A 12 1.16 1.62 7.86
CA GLU A 12 0.19 2.37 8.63
C GLU A 12 -1.10 2.61 7.84
N VAL A 13 -0.97 3.04 6.58
CA VAL A 13 -2.13 3.31 5.72
C VAL A 13 -2.90 2.03 5.43
N VAL A 14 -2.19 0.92 5.17
CA VAL A 14 -2.83 -0.37 4.91
C VAL A 14 -3.63 -0.83 6.12
N GLU A 15 -3.05 -0.76 7.30
CA GLU A 15 -3.73 -1.16 8.53
C GLU A 15 -4.99 -0.33 8.76
N ASP A 16 -4.89 0.96 8.54
CA ASP A 16 -6.00 1.88 8.74
C ASP A 16 -7.12 1.65 7.72
N THR A 17 -6.75 1.56 6.44
CA THR A 17 -7.72 1.41 5.35
C THR A 17 -8.46 0.08 5.40
N LEU A 18 -7.75 -0.99 5.73
CA LEU A 18 -8.33 -2.34 5.78
C LEU A 18 -8.82 -2.72 7.18
N SER A 19 -8.72 -1.82 8.13
CA SER A 19 -9.16 -2.04 9.51
C SER A 19 -8.52 -3.27 10.14
N LEU A 20 -7.21 -3.42 9.94
CA LEU A 20 -6.47 -4.56 10.49
C LEU A 20 -6.16 -4.35 11.95
N GLY A 21 -6.17 -5.44 12.71
CA GLY A 21 -5.80 -5.41 14.12
C GLY A 21 -4.28 -5.31 14.31
N SER A 22 -3.87 -4.92 15.51
CA SER A 22 -2.46 -4.77 15.83
C SER A 22 -1.70 -6.09 15.89
N ASP A 23 -2.41 -7.21 15.90
CA ASP A 23 -1.83 -8.55 15.86
C ASP A 23 -1.45 -9.01 14.47
N VAL A 24 -1.84 -8.26 13.44
CA VAL A 24 -1.47 -8.56 12.06
C VAL A 24 -0.13 -7.90 11.75
N GLN A 25 0.85 -8.72 11.38
CA GLN A 25 2.17 -8.20 11.04
C GLN A 25 2.32 -8.09 9.53
N LEU A 26 2.67 -6.89 9.08
CA LEU A 26 2.84 -6.60 7.66
C LEU A 26 4.32 -6.40 7.36
N ASN A 27 4.74 -6.91 6.19
CA ASN A 27 6.10 -6.70 5.69
C ASN A 27 6.04 -6.56 4.17
N GLU A 28 7.19 -6.38 3.53
CA GLU A 28 7.22 -6.17 2.08
C GLU A 28 6.69 -7.37 1.29
N GLY A 29 6.80 -8.57 1.83
CA GLY A 29 6.30 -9.77 1.18
C GLY A 29 4.82 -10.04 1.39
N THR A 30 4.15 -9.28 2.24
CA THR A 30 2.74 -9.49 2.54
C THR A 30 1.88 -9.24 1.30
N ASN A 31 1.09 -10.23 0.91
CA ASN A 31 0.16 -10.09 -0.21
C ASN A 31 -1.13 -9.46 0.30
N LEU A 32 -1.51 -8.34 -0.33
CA LEU A 32 -2.67 -7.58 0.11
C LEU A 32 -3.97 -8.37 -0.01
N LYS A 33 -4.07 -9.24 -1.01
CA LYS A 33 -5.26 -10.06 -1.19
C LYS A 33 -5.41 -11.10 -0.09
N GLU A 34 -4.30 -11.56 0.47
CA GLU A 34 -4.32 -12.51 1.58
C GLU A 34 -4.86 -11.87 2.86
N LEU A 35 -4.87 -10.55 2.92
CA LEU A 35 -5.45 -9.80 4.04
C LEU A 35 -6.98 -9.64 3.90
N GLY A 36 -7.55 -10.20 2.84
CA GLY A 36 -8.98 -10.10 2.58
C GLY A 36 -9.38 -8.90 1.73
N ALA A 37 -8.41 -8.17 1.18
CA ALA A 37 -8.70 -7.02 0.34
C ALA A 37 -9.20 -7.46 -1.02
N ASP A 38 -10.33 -6.92 -1.45
CA ASP A 38 -10.83 -7.13 -2.81
C ASP A 38 -10.45 -5.92 -3.68
N SER A 39 -10.93 -5.89 -4.93
CA SER A 39 -10.58 -4.82 -5.86
C SER A 39 -11.02 -3.45 -5.36
N PHE A 40 -12.15 -3.37 -4.70
CA PHE A 40 -12.66 -2.12 -4.14
C PHE A 40 -11.75 -1.63 -3.00
N ASP A 41 -11.36 -2.55 -2.12
CA ASP A 41 -10.45 -2.23 -1.02
C ASP A 41 -9.11 -1.74 -1.54
N LEU A 42 -8.59 -2.38 -2.60
CA LEU A 42 -7.32 -1.95 -3.21
C LEU A 42 -7.43 -0.57 -3.81
N LEU A 43 -8.58 -0.24 -4.42
CA LEU A 43 -8.79 1.09 -4.98
C LEU A 43 -8.83 2.14 -3.87
N GLU A 44 -9.50 1.84 -2.77
CA GLU A 44 -9.51 2.75 -1.61
C GLU A 44 -8.10 2.94 -1.05
N LEU A 45 -7.35 1.86 -0.97
CA LEU A 45 -5.98 1.89 -0.46
C LEU A 45 -5.10 2.78 -1.34
N VAL A 46 -5.20 2.60 -2.65
CA VAL A 46 -4.43 3.41 -3.60
C VAL A 46 -4.77 4.89 -3.43
N THR A 47 -6.05 5.21 -3.31
CA THR A 47 -6.50 6.59 -3.12
C THR A 47 -5.93 7.18 -1.82
N ALA A 48 -5.96 6.41 -0.75
CA ALA A 48 -5.42 6.86 0.54
C ALA A 48 -3.91 7.10 0.45
N LEU A 49 -3.20 6.23 -0.26
CA LEU A 49 -1.76 6.38 -0.44
C LEU A 49 -1.42 7.60 -1.31
N GLU A 50 -2.21 7.85 -2.35
CA GLU A 50 -2.02 9.04 -3.18
C GLU A 50 -2.15 10.31 -2.34
N ASP A 51 -3.14 10.36 -1.47
CA ASP A 51 -3.33 11.49 -0.56
C ASP A 51 -2.16 11.62 0.40
N GLU A 52 -1.74 10.51 0.99
CA GLU A 52 -0.71 10.53 2.02
C GLU A 52 0.64 10.95 1.48
N PHE A 53 0.98 10.52 0.26
CA PHE A 53 2.27 10.80 -0.36
C PHE A 53 2.22 11.92 -1.40
N SER A 54 1.06 12.54 -1.60
CA SER A 54 0.85 13.63 -2.57
C SER A 54 1.34 13.24 -3.96
N MET A 55 0.90 12.07 -4.43
CA MET A 55 1.30 11.52 -5.73
C MET A 55 0.11 10.84 -6.40
N THR A 56 0.27 10.44 -7.65
CA THR A 56 -0.75 9.71 -8.39
C THR A 56 -0.14 8.41 -8.92
N PHE A 57 -0.81 7.29 -8.65
CA PHE A 57 -0.41 6.00 -9.23
C PHE A 57 -0.91 5.90 -10.66
N PRO A 58 -0.09 5.37 -11.59
CA PRO A 58 -0.58 5.05 -12.93
C PRO A 58 -1.65 3.94 -12.85
N ASP A 59 -2.62 3.98 -13.75
CA ASP A 59 -3.67 2.95 -13.80
C ASP A 59 -3.08 1.56 -13.90
N GLU A 60 -1.99 1.43 -14.65
CA GLU A 60 -1.30 0.14 -14.81
C GLU A 60 -0.79 -0.40 -13.49
N ALA A 61 -0.25 0.46 -12.63
CA ALA A 61 0.25 0.06 -11.33
C ALA A 61 -0.87 -0.45 -10.43
N VAL A 62 -2.03 0.18 -10.49
CA VAL A 62 -3.18 -0.23 -9.69
C VAL A 62 -3.56 -1.67 -9.98
N GLY A 63 -3.50 -2.07 -11.25
CA GLY A 63 -3.86 -3.42 -11.66
C GLY A 63 -2.81 -4.48 -11.36
N THR A 64 -1.57 -4.08 -11.10
CA THR A 64 -0.46 -5.03 -10.92
C THR A 64 0.03 -5.12 -9.47
N ILE A 65 -0.36 -4.20 -8.60
CA ILE A 65 0.05 -4.22 -7.20
C ILE A 65 -0.54 -5.45 -6.52
N ALA A 66 0.31 -6.25 -5.91
CA ALA A 66 -0.10 -7.44 -5.17
C ALA A 66 0.44 -7.44 -3.74
N THR A 67 1.67 -6.95 -3.52
CA THR A 67 2.32 -6.98 -2.21
C THR A 67 2.60 -5.57 -1.70
N VAL A 68 2.83 -5.48 -0.39
CA VAL A 68 3.24 -4.22 0.24
C VAL A 68 4.53 -3.70 -0.40
N GLY A 69 5.48 -4.59 -0.68
CA GLY A 69 6.73 -4.20 -1.32
C GLY A 69 6.54 -3.56 -2.68
N GLU A 70 5.59 -4.07 -3.46
CA GLU A 70 5.29 -3.48 -4.76
C GLU A 70 4.73 -2.07 -4.62
N VAL A 71 3.92 -1.84 -3.59
CA VAL A 71 3.39 -0.50 -3.29
C VAL A 71 4.54 0.44 -2.94
N VAL A 72 5.45 -0.02 -2.09
CA VAL A 72 6.62 0.77 -1.69
C VAL A 72 7.49 1.10 -2.91
N ASP A 73 7.71 0.12 -3.78
CA ASP A 73 8.48 0.33 -5.01
C ASP A 73 7.85 1.40 -5.90
N ALA A 74 6.54 1.36 -6.06
CA ALA A 74 5.82 2.33 -6.88
C ALA A 74 5.95 3.74 -6.31
N ILE A 75 5.84 3.88 -4.99
CA ILE A 75 5.96 5.18 -4.33
C ILE A 75 7.39 5.69 -4.43
N ALA A 76 8.37 4.83 -4.15
CA ALA A 76 9.77 5.22 -4.20
C ALA A 76 10.17 5.65 -5.62
N GLY A 77 9.62 4.98 -6.63
CA GLY A 77 9.89 5.33 -8.01
C GLY A 77 9.28 6.65 -8.46
N ALA A 78 8.25 7.12 -7.76
CA ALA A 78 7.55 8.37 -8.09
C ALA A 78 8.15 9.59 -7.40
N GLN A 79 9.05 9.39 -6.47
CA GLN A 79 9.67 10.49 -5.71
C GLN A 79 11.00 10.96 -6.29
#